data_f6c8b5600df62f616109d466f77a9013
#
_entry.id   f6c8b5600df62f616109d466f77a9013
#
_cell.length_a   1.000
_cell.length_b   1.000
_cell.length_c   1.000
_cell.angle_alpha   90.00
_cell.angle_beta   90.00
_cell.angle_gamma   90.00
#
_symmetry.space_group_name_H-M   'P 1'
#
loop_
_entity.id
_entity.type
_entity.pdbx_description
1 polymer ?
#
loop_
_entity_poly.entity_id
_entity_poly.type
_entity_poly.pdbx_seq_one_letter_code
_entity_poly.pdbx_strand_id
1 'polypeptide(L)'
;MRKHYNNILKKFFWLKLIKSRTKLHLTQAQMSRKLIMEERSYIELDHGNACCSALTLALFLIYCCEDPMQFLAELKVEFEK
;
A
#
# COMPACT_ATOMS: atom_id res chain seq x y z
N MET A 1 -15.96 11.86 8.17
CA MET A 1 -15.85 11.53 6.73
C MET A 1 -14.44 11.12 6.32
N ARG A 2 -13.42 11.96 6.57
CA ARG A 2 -12.03 11.57 6.22
C ARG A 2 -11.58 10.29 6.91
N LYS A 3 -11.99 10.09 8.15
CA LYS A 3 -11.62 8.89 8.90
C LYS A 3 -12.15 7.62 8.23
N HIS A 4 -13.37 7.67 7.68
CA HIS A 4 -13.97 6.55 6.96
C HIS A 4 -13.15 6.20 5.73
N TYR A 5 -12.82 7.19 4.91
CA TYR A 5 -12.01 6.97 3.70
C TYR A 5 -10.60 6.51 4.05
N ASN A 6 -10.04 7.06 5.12
CA ASN A 6 -8.71 6.66 5.58
C ASN A 6 -8.69 5.18 5.98
N ASN A 7 -9.75 4.70 6.64
CA ASN A 7 -9.85 3.30 7.04
C ASN A 7 -9.97 2.38 5.82
N ILE A 8 -10.73 2.81 4.81
CA ILE A 8 -10.85 2.05 3.55
C ILE A 8 -9.50 1.96 2.87
N LEU A 9 -8.80 3.09 2.74
CA LEU A 9 -7.49 3.12 2.10
C LEU A 9 -6.49 2.25 2.86
N LYS A 10 -6.48 2.33 4.18
CA LYS A 10 -5.58 1.56 5.02
C LYS A 10 -5.70 0.06 4.74
N LYS A 11 -6.92 -0.46 4.73
CA LYS A 11 -7.17 -1.88 4.48
C LYS A 11 -6.88 -2.26 3.04
N PHE A 12 -7.33 -1.43 2.09
CA PHE A 12 -7.13 -1.69 0.67
C PHE A 12 -5.65 -1.71 0.32
N PHE A 13 -4.91 -0.69 0.79
CA PHE A 13 -3.47 -0.60 0.54
C PHE A 13 -2.73 -1.78 1.15
N TRP A 14 -3.09 -2.16 2.38
CA TRP A 14 -2.48 -3.30 3.06
C TRP A 14 -2.61 -4.57 2.23
N LEU A 15 -3.80 -4.87 1.74
CA LEU A 15 -4.03 -6.07 0.95
C LEU A 15 -3.21 -6.06 -0.35
N LYS A 16 -3.16 -4.92 -1.02
CA LYS A 16 -2.38 -4.77 -2.26
C LYS A 16 -0.88 -4.86 -1.99
N LEU A 17 -0.43 -4.30 -0.87
CA LEU A 17 0.97 -4.32 -0.47
C LEU A 17 1.45 -5.76 -0.24
N ILE A 18 0.70 -6.54 0.54
CA ILE A 18 1.04 -7.94 0.83
C ILE A 18 1.04 -8.76 -0.45
N LYS A 19 0.05 -8.57 -1.30
CA LYS A 19 -0.05 -9.29 -2.57
C LYS A 19 1.16 -8.99 -3.46
N SER A 20 1.56 -7.71 -3.55
CA SER A 20 2.70 -7.29 -4.34
C SER A 20 4.01 -7.87 -3.79
N ARG A 21 4.21 -7.79 -2.47
CA ARG A 21 5.41 -8.31 -1.84
C ARG A 21 5.55 -9.82 -2.06
N THR A 22 4.46 -10.55 -1.89
CA THR A 22 4.43 -12.00 -2.10
C THR A 22 4.72 -12.34 -3.56
N LYS A 23 4.11 -11.63 -4.49
CA LYS A 23 4.30 -11.85 -5.91
C LYS A 23 5.75 -11.60 -6.34
N LEU A 24 6.38 -10.59 -5.77
CA LEU A 24 7.77 -10.23 -6.07
C LEU A 24 8.79 -11.06 -5.28
N HIS A 25 8.33 -11.91 -4.37
CA HIS A 25 9.18 -12.75 -3.51
C HIS A 25 10.17 -11.92 -2.69
N LEU A 26 9.72 -10.79 -2.16
CA LEU A 26 10.57 -9.88 -1.39
C LEU A 26 10.36 -10.08 0.11
N THR A 27 11.44 -9.89 0.87
CA THR A 27 11.36 -9.81 2.33
C THR A 27 10.82 -8.42 2.72
N GLN A 28 10.44 -8.28 4.00
CA GLN A 28 10.02 -6.98 4.52
C GLN A 28 11.11 -5.93 4.36
N ALA A 29 12.37 -6.31 4.65
CA ALA A 29 13.50 -5.39 4.51
C ALA A 29 13.69 -4.94 3.05
N GLN A 30 13.56 -5.87 2.12
CA GLN A 30 13.70 -5.55 0.70
C GLN A 30 12.58 -4.64 0.21
N MET A 31 11.35 -4.91 0.65
CA MET A 31 10.21 -4.08 0.27
C MET A 31 10.32 -2.68 0.85
N SER A 32 10.79 -2.56 2.09
CA SER A 32 10.99 -1.24 2.70
C SER A 32 11.98 -0.40 1.91
N ARG A 33 13.03 -1.03 1.38
CA ARG A 33 14.00 -0.33 0.54
C ARG A 33 13.41 0.13 -0.78
N LYS A 34 12.52 -0.68 -1.37
CA LYS A 34 11.81 -0.28 -2.60
C LYS A 34 10.94 0.94 -2.37
N LEU A 35 10.34 1.04 -1.20
CA LEU A 35 9.47 2.16 -0.84
C LEU A 35 10.24 3.31 -0.18
N ILE A 36 11.56 3.19 -0.10
CA ILE A 36 12.47 4.22 0.43
C ILE A 36 12.02 4.65 1.83
N MET A 37 11.86 3.66 2.71
CA MET A 37 11.43 3.92 4.08
C MET A 37 12.16 2.99 5.05
N GLU A 38 12.13 3.34 6.33
CA GLU A 38 12.74 2.52 7.36
C GLU A 38 11.96 1.22 7.53
N GLU A 39 12.67 0.14 7.81
CA GLU A 39 12.06 -1.17 7.97
C GLU A 39 10.99 -1.18 9.07
N ARG A 40 11.26 -0.49 10.19
CA ARG A 40 10.31 -0.40 11.29
C ARG A 40 8.99 0.22 10.85
N SER A 41 9.06 1.29 10.07
CA SER A 41 7.85 1.94 9.54
C SER A 41 7.14 1.05 8.55
N TYR A 42 7.89 0.33 7.74
CA TYR A 42 7.33 -0.60 6.77
C TYR A 42 6.58 -1.75 7.46
N ILE A 43 7.14 -2.27 8.57
CA ILE A 43 6.52 -3.38 9.29
C ILE A 43 5.11 -3.00 9.77
N GLU A 44 4.91 -1.76 10.20
CA GLU A 44 3.57 -1.29 10.58
C GLU A 44 2.60 -1.32 9.41
N LEU A 45 3.06 -0.94 8.21
CA LEU A 45 2.23 -1.04 7.00
C LEU A 45 1.94 -2.51 6.67
N ASP A 46 2.95 -3.36 6.76
CA ASP A 46 2.86 -4.78 6.40
C ASP A 46 1.90 -5.54 7.32
N HIS A 47 1.72 -5.06 8.54
CA HIS A 47 0.79 -5.66 9.51
C HIS A 47 -0.61 -5.02 9.47
N GLY A 48 -0.81 -4.02 8.61
CA GLY A 48 -2.10 -3.34 8.50
C GLY A 48 -2.40 -2.39 9.65
N ASN A 49 -1.37 -1.99 10.42
CA ASN A 49 -1.53 -1.12 11.57
C ASN A 49 -1.46 0.36 11.26
N ALA A 50 -0.97 0.72 10.10
CA ALA A 50 -0.79 2.12 9.69
C ALA A 50 -1.30 2.34 8.28
N CYS A 51 -1.77 3.56 8.02
CA CYS A 51 -2.15 3.96 6.66
C CYS A 51 -0.92 4.51 5.94
N CYS A 52 -0.86 4.33 4.62
CA CYS A 52 0.25 4.86 3.83
C CYS A 52 0.19 6.38 3.76
N SER A 53 1.37 7.01 3.73
CA SER A 53 1.46 8.44 3.41
C SER A 53 1.29 8.62 1.90
N ALA A 54 1.10 9.86 1.46
CA ALA A 54 1.00 10.17 0.04
C ALA A 54 2.27 9.74 -0.70
N LEU A 55 3.43 9.96 -0.11
CA LEU A 55 4.69 9.57 -0.72
C LEU A 55 4.80 8.04 -0.86
N THR A 56 4.46 7.31 0.20
CA THR A 56 4.52 5.85 0.16
C THR A 56 3.56 5.30 -0.90
N LEU A 57 2.37 5.85 -0.98
CA LEU A 57 1.40 5.43 -2.00
C LEU A 57 1.93 5.70 -3.42
N ALA A 58 2.51 6.88 -3.64
CA ALA A 58 3.08 7.22 -4.94
C ALA A 58 4.21 6.28 -5.32
N LEU A 59 5.12 6.00 -4.40
CA LEU A 59 6.24 5.10 -4.66
C LEU A 59 5.75 3.68 -4.94
N PHE A 60 4.73 3.23 -4.21
CA PHE A 60 4.14 1.92 -4.45
C PHE A 60 3.55 1.83 -5.86
N LEU A 61 2.79 2.83 -6.26
CA LEU A 61 2.16 2.84 -7.59
C LEU A 61 3.18 2.89 -8.72
N ILE A 62 4.28 3.59 -8.51
CA ILE A 62 5.31 3.75 -9.54
C ILE A 62 6.19 2.49 -9.65
N TYR A 63 6.64 1.95 -8.53
CA TYR A 63 7.68 0.92 -8.53
C TYR A 63 7.22 -0.49 -8.20
N CYS A 64 6.04 -0.65 -7.59
CA CYS A 64 5.60 -1.95 -7.10
C CYS A 64 4.28 -2.42 -7.70
N CYS A 65 3.56 -1.55 -8.39
CA CYS A 65 2.24 -1.85 -8.92
C CYS A 65 2.31 -2.04 -10.42
N GLU A 66 1.80 -3.17 -10.92
CA GLU A 66 1.82 -3.46 -12.36
C GLU A 66 0.88 -2.56 -13.15
N ASP A 67 -0.28 -2.26 -12.55
CA ASP A 67 -1.30 -1.44 -13.23
C ASP A 67 -1.85 -0.41 -12.25
N PRO A 68 -1.19 0.76 -12.15
CA PRO A 68 -1.65 1.83 -11.24
C PRO A 68 -3.06 2.31 -11.54
N MET A 69 -3.46 2.33 -12.80
CA MET A 69 -4.81 2.78 -13.17
C MET A 69 -5.87 1.82 -12.65
N GLN A 70 -5.61 0.53 -12.74
CA GLN A 70 -6.52 -0.49 -12.19
C GLN A 70 -6.59 -0.37 -10.68
N PHE A 71 -5.45 -0.15 -10.02
CA PHE A 71 -5.42 0.06 -8.56
C PHE A 71 -6.34 1.21 -8.17
N LEU A 72 -6.23 2.35 -8.87
CA LEU A 72 -7.05 3.52 -8.57
C LEU A 72 -8.52 3.28 -8.87
N ALA A 73 -8.83 2.56 -9.96
CA ALA A 73 -10.21 2.22 -10.31
C ALA A 73 -10.86 1.33 -9.25
N GLU A 74 -10.13 0.34 -8.77
CA GLU A 74 -10.63 -0.55 -7.71
C GLU A 74 -10.80 0.20 -6.38
N LEU A 75 -9.88 1.10 -6.06
CA LEU A 75 -9.97 1.92 -4.86
C LEU A 75 -11.19 2.83 -4.92
N LYS A 76 -11.46 3.39 -6.10
CA LYS A 76 -12.64 4.23 -6.29
C LYS A 76 -13.93 3.45 -5.98
N VAL A 77 -14.01 2.20 -6.45
CA VAL A 77 -15.17 1.34 -6.17
C VAL A 77 -15.33 1.17 -4.64
N GLU A 78 -14.23 0.92 -3.93
CA GLU A 78 -14.29 0.76 -2.49
C GLU A 78 -14.73 2.03 -1.78
N PHE A 79 -14.28 3.18 -2.27
CA PHE A 79 -14.67 4.48 -1.70
C PHE A 79 -16.14 4.79 -1.94
N GLU A 80 -16.74 4.27 -3.00
CA GLU A 80 -18.11 4.55 -3.40
C GLU A 80 -19.13 3.55 -2.81
N LYS A 81 -18.65 2.53 -2.12
CA LYS A 81 -19.52 1.62 -1.40
C LYS A 81 -20.05 2.30 -0.14
#